data_5039fa958c0218abb71487899a47199c
#
_entry.id   5039fa958c0218abb71487899a47199c
#
_cell.length_a   1.000
_cell.length_b   1.000
_cell.length_c   1.000
_cell.angle_alpha   90.00
_cell.angle_beta   90.00
_cell.angle_gamma   90.00
#
_symmetry.space_group_name_H-M   'P 1'
#
loop_
_entity.id
_entity.type
_entity.pdbx_description
1 polymer ?
#
loop_
_entity_poly.entity_id
_entity_poly.type
_entity_poly.pdbx_seq_one_letter_code
_entity_poly.pdbx_strand_id
1 'polypeptide(L)'
;MQIHTDKRQQRGYLRRQRQQLKDDIRQHATTRINRLLYPLIRRDKRIAVYWAVGSELSLWSFIITAQKRGATVYLPYIAARQRQLWFTPCPILSRKQATARFMAQYGLKQKRGLIPQFHGQRIRARYLHTLIVPLLGIDQKGNRLGQGGGYYDATLSALQFWQPKLIGAGFACQRLQEIQTEKHDIKIPYFVCEQGIVHFKLGTNKLST
;
A
#
# COMPACT_ATOMS: atom_id res chain seq x y z
N MET A 1 13.12 22.60 -13.04
CA MET A 1 11.91 21.97 -12.47
C MET A 1 11.93 22.29 -10.98
N GLN A 2 11.00 23.13 -10.50
CA GLN A 2 10.97 23.58 -9.11
C GLN A 2 10.83 22.37 -8.18
N ILE A 3 11.82 22.17 -7.31
CA ILE A 3 11.80 21.17 -6.25
C ILE A 3 10.80 21.68 -5.21
N HIS A 4 9.61 21.09 -5.18
CA HIS A 4 8.66 21.38 -4.13
C HIS A 4 9.22 20.87 -2.80
N THR A 5 9.68 21.77 -1.94
CA THR A 5 10.30 21.41 -0.65
C THR A 5 9.27 21.03 0.39
N ASP A 6 8.04 21.51 0.32
CA ASP A 6 6.97 21.23 1.28
C ASP A 6 6.19 19.95 0.95
N LYS A 7 6.02 19.07 1.95
CA LYS A 7 5.22 17.82 1.85
C LYS A 7 3.79 18.06 1.34
N ARG A 8 3.17 19.20 1.66
CA ARG A 8 1.81 19.53 1.20
C ARG A 8 1.77 19.79 -0.31
N GLN A 9 2.73 20.55 -0.81
CA GLN A 9 2.88 20.85 -2.24
C GLN A 9 3.22 19.59 -3.04
N GLN A 10 4.15 18.76 -2.52
CA GLN A 10 4.49 17.47 -3.13
C GLN A 10 3.25 16.55 -3.22
N ARG A 11 2.43 16.48 -2.17
CA ARG A 11 1.17 15.72 -2.20
C ARG A 11 0.21 16.23 -3.27
N GLY A 12 0.06 17.53 -3.39
CA GLY A 12 -0.80 18.16 -4.42
C GLY A 12 -0.31 17.85 -5.83
N TYR A 13 0.99 18.00 -6.08
CA TYR A 13 1.63 17.69 -7.37
C TYR A 13 1.42 16.21 -7.75
N LEU A 14 1.78 15.29 -6.88
CA LEU A 14 1.69 13.85 -7.16
C LEU A 14 0.26 13.35 -7.35
N ARG A 15 -0.72 13.94 -6.64
CA ARG A 15 -2.14 13.62 -6.88
C ARG A 15 -2.55 14.02 -8.28
N ARG A 16 -2.15 15.23 -8.75
CA ARG A 16 -2.43 15.68 -10.12
C ARG A 16 -1.77 14.77 -11.15
N GLN A 17 -0.46 14.47 -11.00
CA GLN A 17 0.25 13.56 -11.91
C GLN A 17 -0.45 12.21 -12.02
N ARG A 18 -0.86 11.64 -10.90
CA ARG A 18 -1.57 10.36 -10.87
C ARG A 18 -2.98 10.44 -11.47
N GLN A 19 -3.69 11.55 -11.27
CA GLN A 19 -5.02 11.76 -11.84
C GLN A 19 -4.99 11.98 -13.36
N GLN A 20 -3.92 12.58 -13.87
CA GLN A 20 -3.73 12.87 -15.29
C GLN A 20 -3.32 11.65 -16.14
N LEU A 21 -3.01 10.51 -15.49
CA LEU A 21 -2.76 9.28 -16.25
C LEU A 21 -4.01 8.91 -17.05
N LYS A 22 -3.87 8.79 -18.36
CA LYS A 22 -4.91 8.29 -19.25
C LYS A 22 -5.35 6.90 -18.84
N ASP A 23 -6.62 6.57 -19.05
CA ASP A 23 -7.22 5.32 -18.55
C ASP A 23 -6.55 4.07 -19.13
N ASP A 24 -6.20 4.08 -20.41
CA ASP A 24 -5.46 3.00 -21.09
C ASP A 24 -4.07 2.79 -20.48
N ILE A 25 -3.30 3.88 -20.29
CA ILE A 25 -1.98 3.85 -19.65
C ILE A 25 -2.10 3.33 -18.22
N ARG A 26 -3.07 3.84 -17.46
CA ARG A 26 -3.35 3.42 -16.09
C ARG A 26 -3.68 1.92 -16.03
N GLN A 27 -4.50 1.42 -16.94
CA GLN A 27 -4.90 0.02 -16.99
C GLN A 27 -3.72 -0.89 -17.31
N HIS A 28 -2.91 -0.55 -18.32
CA HIS A 28 -1.70 -1.29 -18.68
C HIS A 28 -0.68 -1.29 -17.51
N ALA A 29 -0.41 -0.13 -16.92
CA ALA A 29 0.47 -0.01 -15.77
C ALA A 29 -0.03 -0.86 -14.58
N THR A 30 -1.32 -0.76 -14.26
CA THR A 30 -1.95 -1.55 -13.18
C THR A 30 -1.79 -3.04 -13.41
N THR A 31 -2.05 -3.52 -14.63
CA THR A 31 -1.90 -4.93 -15.00
C THR A 31 -0.44 -5.38 -14.84
N ARG A 32 0.51 -4.60 -15.35
CA ARG A 32 1.93 -4.91 -15.27
C ARG A 32 2.43 -4.94 -13.83
N ILE A 33 2.07 -3.95 -13.01
CA ILE A 33 2.47 -3.88 -11.60
C ILE A 33 1.92 -5.09 -10.82
N ASN A 34 0.65 -5.44 -10.99
CA ASN A 34 0.08 -6.62 -10.35
C ASN A 34 0.85 -7.90 -10.74
N ARG A 35 1.23 -8.06 -12.02
CA ARG A 35 2.03 -9.21 -12.47
C ARG A 35 3.42 -9.24 -11.84
N LEU A 36 4.09 -8.09 -11.71
CA LEU A 36 5.40 -7.99 -11.04
C LEU A 36 5.35 -8.37 -9.56
N LEU A 37 4.19 -8.23 -8.92
CA LEU A 37 3.98 -8.63 -7.53
C LEU A 37 3.67 -10.13 -7.37
N TYR A 38 3.28 -10.86 -8.42
CA TYR A 38 2.90 -12.28 -8.32
C TYR A 38 3.96 -13.20 -7.73
N PRO A 39 5.28 -13.01 -7.93
CA PRO A 39 6.31 -13.84 -7.29
C PRO A 39 6.31 -13.78 -5.75
N LEU A 40 5.66 -12.77 -5.16
CA LEU A 40 5.49 -12.65 -3.70
C LEU A 40 4.44 -13.61 -3.15
N ILE A 41 3.56 -14.13 -4.03
CA ILE A 41 2.46 -15.00 -3.64
C ILE A 41 2.99 -16.40 -3.38
N ARG A 42 2.87 -16.83 -2.14
CA ARG A 42 3.16 -18.20 -1.73
C ARG A 42 2.01 -18.74 -0.89
N ARG A 43 1.73 -20.03 -1.03
CA ARG A 43 0.71 -20.72 -0.24
C ARG A 43 0.97 -20.53 1.26
N ASP A 44 -0.08 -20.42 2.04
CA ASP A 44 -0.09 -20.27 3.50
C ASP A 44 0.63 -19.01 4.03
N LYS A 45 1.00 -18.09 3.13
CA LYS A 45 1.55 -16.79 3.55
C LYS A 45 0.45 -15.74 3.76
N ARG A 46 0.67 -14.92 4.80
CA ARG A 46 -0.18 -13.78 5.15
C ARG A 46 0.36 -12.55 4.46
N ILE A 47 -0.40 -12.02 3.51
CA ILE A 47 -0.03 -10.86 2.70
C ILE A 47 -1.04 -9.75 2.97
N ALA A 48 -0.61 -8.62 3.50
CA ALA A 48 -1.49 -7.46 3.60
C ALA A 48 -1.28 -6.53 2.39
N VAL A 49 -2.39 -6.00 1.93
CA VAL A 49 -2.47 -5.00 0.87
C VAL A 49 -3.37 -3.87 1.32
N TYR A 50 -3.29 -2.72 0.65
CA TYR A 50 -4.23 -1.63 0.85
C TYR A 50 -5.43 -1.76 -0.10
N TRP A 51 -6.52 -1.10 0.25
CA TRP A 51 -7.66 -0.90 -0.63
C TRP A 51 -7.48 0.40 -1.39
N ALA A 52 -7.47 0.33 -2.72
CA ALA A 52 -7.28 1.50 -3.56
C ALA A 52 -8.47 2.45 -3.51
N VAL A 53 -8.21 3.73 -3.28
CA VAL A 53 -9.21 4.80 -3.25
C VAL A 53 -8.92 5.83 -4.35
N GLY A 54 -9.95 6.18 -5.11
CA GLY A 54 -9.86 7.17 -6.18
C GLY A 54 -8.88 6.73 -7.28
N SER A 55 -7.83 7.52 -7.50
CA SER A 55 -6.82 7.25 -8.54
C SER A 55 -5.68 6.35 -8.08
N GLU A 56 -5.74 5.73 -6.90
CA GLU A 56 -4.70 4.81 -6.41
C GLU A 56 -4.57 3.56 -7.29
N LEU A 57 -3.38 2.98 -7.28
CA LEU A 57 -3.11 1.73 -7.97
C LEU A 57 -4.00 0.62 -7.39
N SER A 58 -4.82 0.01 -8.23
CA SER A 58 -5.66 -1.12 -7.82
C SER A 58 -4.84 -2.42 -7.72
N LEU A 59 -4.89 -3.06 -6.55
CA LEU A 59 -4.28 -4.37 -6.32
C LEU A 59 -5.31 -5.52 -6.43
N TRP A 60 -6.46 -5.26 -7.05
CA TRP A 60 -7.56 -6.21 -7.14
C TRP A 60 -7.16 -7.54 -7.81
N SER A 61 -6.46 -7.46 -8.92
CA SER A 61 -5.97 -8.65 -9.64
C SER A 61 -4.96 -9.45 -8.80
N PHE A 62 -4.11 -8.76 -8.05
CA PHE A 62 -3.20 -9.39 -7.11
C PHE A 62 -3.95 -10.10 -5.97
N ILE A 63 -4.95 -9.47 -5.37
CA ILE A 63 -5.76 -10.05 -4.28
C ILE A 63 -6.37 -11.37 -4.74
N ILE A 64 -7.08 -11.37 -5.88
CA ILE A 64 -7.73 -12.57 -6.42
C ILE A 64 -6.70 -13.66 -6.71
N THR A 65 -5.58 -13.31 -7.34
CA THR A 65 -4.53 -14.26 -7.67
C THR A 65 -3.90 -14.85 -6.41
N ALA A 66 -3.66 -14.02 -5.39
CA ALA A 66 -3.10 -14.47 -4.13
C ALA A 66 -4.02 -15.47 -3.42
N GLN A 67 -5.32 -15.16 -3.34
CA GLN A 67 -6.32 -16.06 -2.75
C GLN A 67 -6.43 -17.38 -3.52
N LYS A 68 -6.45 -17.34 -4.86
CA LYS A 68 -6.48 -18.55 -5.72
C LYS A 68 -5.24 -19.44 -5.52
N ARG A 69 -4.09 -18.85 -5.21
CA ARG A 69 -2.83 -19.58 -4.95
C ARG A 69 -2.66 -19.99 -3.48
N GLY A 70 -3.69 -19.85 -2.65
CA GLY A 70 -3.70 -20.30 -1.26
C GLY A 70 -3.01 -19.35 -0.27
N ALA A 71 -2.72 -18.11 -0.64
CA ALA A 71 -2.29 -17.11 0.32
C ALA A 71 -3.50 -16.48 1.04
N THR A 72 -3.32 -16.13 2.31
CA THR A 72 -4.33 -15.35 3.04
C THR A 72 -4.07 -13.87 2.86
N VAL A 73 -4.99 -13.17 2.22
CA VAL A 73 -4.90 -11.73 2.01
C VAL A 73 -5.55 -10.98 3.15
N TYR A 74 -4.90 -9.93 3.62
CA TYR A 74 -5.37 -9.07 4.70
C TYR A 74 -5.55 -7.63 4.20
N LEU A 75 -6.56 -6.95 4.74
CA LEU A 75 -6.81 -5.53 4.49
C LEU A 75 -6.69 -4.73 5.80
N PRO A 76 -6.32 -3.44 5.72
CA PRO A 76 -6.17 -2.61 6.89
C PRO A 76 -7.52 -2.38 7.58
N TYR A 77 -7.51 -2.46 8.90
CA TYR A 77 -8.62 -2.14 9.77
C TYR A 77 -8.21 -0.99 10.70
N ILE A 78 -8.97 0.10 10.65
CA ILE A 78 -8.76 1.28 11.48
C ILE A 78 -9.63 1.15 12.73
N ALA A 79 -9.02 0.86 13.87
CA ALA A 79 -9.73 0.84 15.14
C ALA A 79 -9.93 2.27 15.66
N ALA A 80 -11.06 2.51 16.33
CA ALA A 80 -11.36 3.80 16.94
C ALA A 80 -10.22 4.22 17.89
N ARG A 81 -9.84 5.49 17.82
CA ARG A 81 -8.81 6.11 18.69
C ARG A 81 -7.40 5.51 18.58
N GLN A 82 -7.11 4.67 17.57
CA GLN A 82 -5.80 4.07 17.33
C GLN A 82 -5.22 4.51 16.00
N ARG A 83 -3.93 4.91 15.98
CA ARG A 83 -3.22 5.19 14.72
C ARG A 83 -2.56 3.96 14.13
N GLN A 84 -2.20 2.97 14.96
CA GLN A 84 -1.65 1.72 14.45
C GLN A 84 -2.75 0.86 13.82
N LEU A 85 -2.51 0.42 12.60
CA LEU A 85 -3.42 -0.45 11.87
C LEU A 85 -3.49 -1.85 12.49
N TRP A 86 -4.69 -2.39 12.48
CA TRP A 86 -4.94 -3.81 12.49
C TRP A 86 -5.14 -4.30 11.06
N PHE A 87 -5.09 -5.58 10.87
CA PHE A 87 -5.33 -6.22 9.59
C PHE A 87 -6.33 -7.35 9.77
N THR A 88 -7.36 -7.36 8.94
CA THR A 88 -8.41 -8.40 8.91
C THR A 88 -8.33 -9.18 7.61
N PRO A 89 -8.62 -10.51 7.64
CA PRO A 89 -8.60 -11.31 6.42
C PRO A 89 -9.65 -10.79 5.42
N CYS A 90 -9.21 -10.62 4.18
CA CYS A 90 -10.10 -10.31 3.07
C CYS A 90 -10.89 -11.57 2.73
N PRO A 91 -12.23 -11.55 2.75
CA PRO A 91 -13.03 -12.70 2.35
C PRO A 91 -12.74 -13.07 0.90
N ILE A 92 -12.89 -14.36 0.56
CA ILE A 92 -12.73 -14.82 -0.83
C ILE A 92 -13.84 -14.21 -1.65
N LEU A 93 -13.45 -13.45 -2.66
CA LEU A 93 -14.37 -12.68 -3.47
C LEU A 93 -14.22 -13.06 -4.94
N SER A 94 -15.34 -13.35 -5.61
CA SER A 94 -15.37 -13.29 -7.06
C SER A 94 -15.52 -11.84 -7.52
N ARG A 95 -15.00 -11.50 -8.69
CA ARG A 95 -15.00 -10.13 -9.25
C ARG A 95 -16.40 -9.50 -9.29
N LYS A 96 -17.47 -10.31 -9.50
CA LYS A 96 -18.86 -9.83 -9.51
C LYS A 96 -19.45 -9.69 -8.09
N GLN A 97 -19.06 -10.54 -7.15
CA GLN A 97 -19.59 -10.53 -5.79
C GLN A 97 -18.95 -9.46 -4.91
N ALA A 98 -17.73 -9.04 -5.24
CA ALA A 98 -17.00 -8.05 -4.45
C ALA A 98 -17.72 -6.71 -4.38
N THR A 99 -18.26 -6.22 -5.47
CA THR A 99 -18.85 -4.87 -5.50
C THR A 99 -20.23 -4.83 -4.88
N ALA A 100 -21.14 -5.73 -5.24
CA ALA A 100 -22.52 -5.71 -4.77
C ALA A 100 -22.71 -6.27 -3.35
N ARG A 101 -22.08 -7.43 -3.04
CA ARG A 101 -22.18 -8.05 -1.70
C ARG A 101 -21.44 -7.26 -0.62
N PHE A 102 -20.33 -6.69 -0.99
CA PHE A 102 -19.53 -5.81 -0.15
C PHE A 102 -20.32 -4.57 0.29
N MET A 103 -21.00 -3.95 -0.66
CA MET A 103 -21.77 -2.74 -0.41
C MET A 103 -23.04 -3.03 0.40
N ALA A 104 -23.70 -4.18 0.14
CA ALA A 104 -24.92 -4.57 0.83
C ALA A 104 -24.67 -5.04 2.28
N GLN A 105 -23.59 -5.81 2.52
CA GLN A 105 -23.31 -6.42 3.82
C GLN A 105 -22.85 -5.39 4.88
N TYR A 106 -22.33 -4.23 4.45
CA TYR A 106 -21.80 -3.20 5.37
C TYR A 106 -22.63 -1.93 5.42
N GLY A 107 -23.83 -1.91 4.81
CA GLY A 107 -24.73 -0.74 4.84
C GLY A 107 -24.10 0.54 4.29
N LEU A 108 -22.98 0.42 3.58
CA LEU A 108 -22.22 1.52 3.04
C LEU A 108 -22.95 2.09 1.83
N LYS A 109 -23.87 3.02 2.05
CA LYS A 109 -24.23 3.98 1.00
C LYS A 109 -22.93 4.54 0.45
N GLN A 110 -22.75 4.49 -0.87
CA GLN A 110 -21.54 4.94 -1.58
C GLN A 110 -21.13 6.37 -1.18
N LYS A 111 -20.47 6.53 -0.04
CA LYS A 111 -19.65 7.70 0.18
C LYS A 111 -18.31 7.40 -0.51
N ARG A 112 -17.98 8.17 -1.55
CA ARG A 112 -16.70 8.10 -2.25
C ARG A 112 -15.58 8.04 -1.21
N GLY A 113 -14.75 6.99 -1.26
CA GLY A 113 -13.51 6.92 -0.48
C GLY A 113 -13.53 6.08 0.80
N LEU A 114 -14.56 5.30 1.08
CA LEU A 114 -14.55 4.41 2.25
C LEU A 114 -13.71 3.16 1.98
N ILE A 115 -12.75 2.91 2.88
CA ILE A 115 -11.99 1.66 2.92
C ILE A 115 -12.88 0.62 3.58
N PRO A 116 -13.19 -0.52 2.92
CA PRO A 116 -14.00 -1.54 3.51
C PRO A 116 -13.29 -2.17 4.71
N GLN A 117 -14.00 -2.31 5.80
CA GLN A 117 -13.51 -2.97 7.01
C GLN A 117 -14.23 -4.30 7.17
N PHE A 118 -13.45 -5.38 7.23
CA PHE A 118 -13.99 -6.71 7.41
C PHE A 118 -14.00 -7.12 8.88
N HIS A 119 -15.03 -7.88 9.26
CA HIS A 119 -15.04 -8.59 10.53
C HIS A 119 -14.20 -9.87 10.41
N GLY A 120 -13.50 -10.22 11.47
CA GLY A 120 -12.65 -11.40 11.55
C GLY A 120 -11.52 -11.23 12.56
N GLN A 121 -10.70 -12.25 12.70
CA GLN A 121 -9.55 -12.19 13.58
C GLN A 121 -8.58 -11.09 13.13
N ARG A 122 -8.37 -10.10 13.98
CA ARG A 122 -7.46 -8.99 13.74
C ARG A 122 -6.04 -9.39 14.13
N ILE A 123 -5.10 -9.11 13.23
CA ILE A 123 -3.68 -9.31 13.52
C ILE A 123 -2.91 -7.99 13.38
N ARG A 124 -1.79 -7.87 14.06
CA ARG A 124 -0.85 -6.75 13.89
C ARG A 124 0.09 -7.01 12.71
N ALA A 125 0.69 -5.94 12.19
CA ALA A 125 1.59 -6.01 11.03
C ALA A 125 2.75 -6.99 11.24
N ARG A 126 3.27 -7.16 12.45
CA ARG A 126 4.35 -8.11 12.78
C ARG A 126 4.02 -9.58 12.47
N TYR A 127 2.75 -9.94 12.37
CA TYR A 127 2.32 -11.30 12.04
C TYR A 127 2.14 -11.55 10.54
N LEU A 128 2.36 -10.52 9.72
CA LEU A 128 2.34 -10.62 8.26
C LEU A 128 3.69 -11.12 7.74
N HIS A 129 3.71 -11.76 6.58
CA HIS A 129 4.93 -12.11 5.85
C HIS A 129 5.30 -11.01 4.85
N THR A 130 4.30 -10.36 4.27
CA THR A 130 4.47 -9.27 3.30
C THR A 130 3.44 -8.20 3.57
N LEU A 131 3.86 -6.95 3.48
CA LEU A 131 2.98 -5.79 3.58
C LEU A 131 3.22 -4.88 2.38
N ILE A 132 2.23 -4.80 1.49
CA ILE A 132 2.22 -3.85 0.38
C ILE A 132 1.59 -2.56 0.89
N VAL A 133 2.39 -1.49 0.92
CA VAL A 133 1.97 -0.20 1.48
C VAL A 133 1.56 0.78 0.39
N PRO A 134 0.50 1.56 0.60
CA PRO A 134 0.15 2.66 -0.30
C PRO A 134 1.14 3.79 -0.14
N LEU A 135 1.35 4.53 -1.22
CA LEU A 135 2.14 5.73 -1.20
C LEU A 135 1.56 6.76 -2.19
N LEU A 136 1.79 8.00 -1.88
CA LEU A 136 1.54 9.09 -2.80
C LEU A 136 2.80 9.40 -3.61
N GLY A 137 3.96 9.27 -2.98
CA GLY A 137 5.27 9.39 -3.60
C GLY A 137 6.34 8.56 -2.92
N ILE A 138 7.43 8.33 -3.65
CA ILE A 138 8.65 7.70 -3.15
C ILE A 138 9.87 8.36 -3.78
N ASP A 139 10.92 8.58 -3.00
CA ASP A 139 12.16 9.16 -3.50
C ASP A 139 13.23 8.10 -3.83
N GLN A 140 14.39 8.58 -4.27
CA GLN A 140 15.53 7.74 -4.64
C GLN A 140 16.17 7.00 -3.45
N LYS A 141 15.87 7.43 -2.21
CA LYS A 141 16.38 6.84 -0.96
C LYS A 141 15.39 5.87 -0.30
N GLY A 142 14.22 5.66 -0.93
CA GLY A 142 13.14 4.83 -0.40
C GLY A 142 12.28 5.52 0.65
N ASN A 143 12.40 6.85 0.83
CA ASN A 143 11.51 7.59 1.69
C ASN A 143 10.12 7.68 1.07
N ARG A 144 9.09 7.41 1.87
CA ARG A 144 7.71 7.33 1.43
C ARG A 144 6.94 8.60 1.82
N LEU A 145 6.21 9.18 0.87
CA LEU A 145 5.21 10.21 1.13
C LEU A 145 3.83 9.57 1.18
N GLY A 146 3.21 9.57 2.34
CA GLY A 146 1.84 9.09 2.55
C GLY A 146 0.79 10.19 2.31
N GLN A 147 -0.48 9.81 2.43
CA GLN A 147 -1.64 10.71 2.27
C GLN A 147 -1.79 11.74 3.41
N GLY A 148 -1.04 11.61 4.51
CA GLY A 148 -1.05 12.53 5.66
C GLY A 148 -1.80 12.02 6.89
N GLY A 149 -2.43 10.83 6.83
CA GLY A 149 -3.16 10.27 7.99
C GLY A 149 -2.28 9.62 9.07
N GLY A 150 -1.00 9.37 8.79
CA GLY A 150 -0.02 8.82 9.73
C GLY A 150 -0.23 7.35 10.15
N TYR A 151 -1.24 6.67 9.63
CA TYR A 151 -1.58 5.30 10.03
C TYR A 151 -0.47 4.29 9.70
N TYR A 152 0.08 4.36 8.49
CA TYR A 152 1.17 3.47 8.09
C TYR A 152 2.46 3.82 8.82
N ASP A 153 2.76 5.10 9.04
CA ASP A 153 3.96 5.50 9.76
C ASP A 153 3.91 5.02 11.21
N ALA A 154 2.78 5.20 11.90
CA ALA A 154 2.56 4.67 13.24
C ALA A 154 2.56 3.12 13.30
N THR A 155 2.16 2.46 12.22
CA THR A 155 2.16 1.00 12.14
C THR A 155 3.57 0.45 11.91
N LEU A 156 4.31 1.08 11.00
CA LEU A 156 5.65 0.64 10.61
C LEU A 156 6.69 0.96 11.69
N SER A 157 6.56 2.11 12.39
CA SER A 157 7.45 2.47 13.50
C SER A 157 7.32 1.52 14.71
N ALA A 158 6.19 0.83 14.84
CA ALA A 158 5.98 -0.18 15.87
C ALA A 158 6.55 -1.56 15.51
N LEU A 159 7.11 -1.74 14.31
CA LEU A 159 7.77 -2.97 13.90
C LEU A 159 9.20 -2.98 14.43
N GLN A 160 9.53 -4.06 15.15
CA GLN A 160 10.88 -4.34 15.65
C GLN A 160 11.55 -5.45 14.82
N PHE A 161 12.17 -6.41 15.44
CA PHE A 161 13.00 -7.44 14.80
C PHE A 161 12.29 -8.34 13.76
N TRP A 162 11.01 -8.59 13.92
CA TRP A 162 10.21 -9.42 12.99
C TRP A 162 9.37 -8.52 12.08
N GLN A 163 9.95 -8.13 10.98
CA GLN A 163 9.29 -7.26 10.01
C GLN A 163 8.75 -8.07 8.83
N PRO A 164 7.50 -7.75 8.38
CA PRO A 164 7.07 -8.23 7.08
C PRO A 164 7.98 -7.67 5.98
N LYS A 165 8.08 -8.36 4.84
CA LYS A 165 8.68 -7.77 3.65
C LYS A 165 7.85 -6.54 3.25
N LEU A 166 8.43 -5.34 3.38
CA LEU A 166 7.76 -4.08 3.07
C LEU A 166 7.96 -3.74 1.59
N ILE A 167 6.87 -3.45 0.89
CA ILE A 167 6.89 -3.12 -0.53
C ILE A 167 5.96 -1.94 -0.78
N GLY A 168 6.49 -0.86 -1.32
CA GLY A 168 5.68 0.22 -1.88
C GLY A 168 5.19 -0.16 -3.27
N ALA A 169 3.93 0.12 -3.59
CA ALA A 169 3.41 -0.09 -4.92
C ALA A 169 2.71 1.18 -5.43
N GLY A 170 3.01 1.58 -6.66
CA GLY A 170 2.47 2.79 -7.26
C GLY A 170 2.91 2.94 -8.73
N PHE A 171 2.46 4.00 -9.38
CA PHE A 171 2.84 4.33 -10.74
C PHE A 171 4.20 5.03 -10.79
N ALA A 172 4.93 4.91 -11.89
CA ALA A 172 6.23 5.54 -12.08
C ALA A 172 6.19 7.07 -11.89
N CYS A 173 5.08 7.72 -12.25
CA CYS A 173 4.88 9.16 -12.04
C CYS A 173 4.85 9.58 -10.56
N GLN A 174 4.84 8.63 -9.62
CA GLN A 174 4.89 8.89 -8.18
C GLN A 174 6.33 8.92 -7.62
N ARG A 175 7.34 8.82 -8.49
CA ARG A 175 8.75 8.93 -8.10
C ARG A 175 9.16 10.41 -8.00
N LEU A 176 9.86 10.74 -6.92
CA LEU A 176 10.45 12.06 -6.66
C LEU A 176 11.98 11.95 -6.55
N GLN A 177 12.66 13.07 -6.68
CA GLN A 177 14.09 13.13 -6.40
C GLN A 177 14.35 13.04 -4.89
N GLU A 178 13.59 13.80 -4.10
CA GLU A 178 13.75 13.86 -2.65
C GLU A 178 12.43 14.17 -1.95
N ILE A 179 12.24 13.55 -0.80
CA ILE A 179 11.13 13.79 0.13
C ILE A 179 11.72 14.24 1.47
N GLN A 180 11.21 15.34 2.00
CA GLN A 180 11.54 15.77 3.35
C GLN A 180 11.13 14.70 4.37
N THR A 181 12.09 14.21 5.15
CA THR A 181 11.85 13.15 6.13
C THR A 181 11.82 13.70 7.56
N GLU A 182 11.05 13.05 8.41
CA GLU A 182 11.02 13.22 9.85
C GLU A 182 11.59 11.96 10.53
N LYS A 183 11.99 12.09 11.81
CA LYS A 183 12.64 10.99 12.55
C LYS A 183 11.82 9.69 12.58
N HIS A 184 10.51 9.80 12.48
CA HIS A 184 9.60 8.66 12.53
C HIS A 184 9.21 8.09 11.16
N ASP A 185 9.67 8.70 10.06
CA ASP A 185 9.40 8.21 8.71
C ASP A 185 10.19 6.92 8.46
N ILE A 186 9.49 5.86 8.04
CA ILE A 186 10.10 4.56 7.78
C ILE A 186 10.34 4.41 6.27
N LYS A 187 11.58 4.12 5.93
CA LYS A 187 11.97 3.82 4.54
C LYS A 187 11.40 2.49 4.07
N ILE A 188 11.02 2.46 2.81
CA ILE A 188 10.52 1.25 2.16
C ILE A 188 11.63 0.63 1.33
N PRO A 189 12.03 -0.64 1.58
CA PRO A 189 13.15 -1.26 0.89
C PRO A 189 12.88 -1.59 -0.57
N TYR A 190 11.62 -1.77 -0.95
CA TYR A 190 11.24 -2.13 -2.33
C TYR A 190 10.12 -1.23 -2.84
N PHE A 191 10.23 -0.82 -4.08
CA PHE A 191 9.15 -0.13 -4.80
C PHE A 191 8.87 -0.82 -6.12
N VAL A 192 7.59 -1.07 -6.42
CA VAL A 192 7.14 -1.71 -7.64
C VAL A 192 6.29 -0.73 -8.42
N CYS A 193 6.68 -0.46 -9.65
CA CYS A 193 5.92 0.33 -10.62
C CYS A 193 5.91 -0.38 -11.99
N GLU A 194 5.25 0.18 -12.98
CA GLU A 194 5.18 -0.39 -14.33
C GLU A 194 6.54 -0.47 -15.04
N GLN A 195 7.54 0.28 -14.59
CA GLN A 195 8.90 0.20 -15.10
C GLN A 195 9.72 -0.96 -14.52
N GLY A 196 9.27 -1.55 -13.40
CA GLY A 196 9.95 -2.67 -12.75
C GLY A 196 9.97 -2.56 -11.22
N ILE A 197 10.91 -3.30 -10.63
CA ILE A 197 11.12 -3.35 -9.18
C ILE A 197 12.39 -2.59 -8.86
N VAL A 198 12.29 -1.61 -7.98
CA VAL A 198 13.42 -0.86 -7.44
C VAL A 198 13.72 -1.38 -6.04
N HIS A 199 15.00 -1.67 -5.78
CA HIS A 199 15.49 -2.02 -4.45
C HIS A 199 16.34 -0.86 -3.92
N PHE A 200 15.96 -0.31 -2.78
CA PHE A 200 16.71 0.74 -2.11
C PHE A 200 17.67 0.11 -1.09
N LYS A 201 18.95 0.50 -1.16
CA LYS A 201 19.94 0.16 -0.13
C LYS A 201 19.57 0.95 1.13
N LEU A 202 18.95 0.29 2.09
CA LEU A 202 18.77 0.88 3.41
C LEU A 202 20.12 0.83 4.10
N GLY A 203 20.71 1.99 4.41
CA GLY A 203 21.90 2.01 5.24
C GLY A 203 21.64 1.24 6.52
N THR A 204 22.52 0.36 6.90
CA THR A 204 22.49 -0.33 8.21
C THR A 204 22.55 0.76 9.28
N ASN A 205 21.42 1.09 9.90
CA ASN A 205 21.43 1.79 11.17
C ASN A 205 22.08 0.80 12.16
N LYS A 206 23.41 0.89 12.33
CA LYS A 206 24.03 0.37 13.53
C LYS A 206 23.36 1.10 14.69
N LEU A 207 22.54 0.38 15.44
CA LEU A 207 22.19 0.79 16.78
C LEU A 207 23.52 0.89 17.53
N SER A 208 23.98 2.13 17.73
CA SER A 208 24.98 2.40 18.74
C SER A 208 24.37 2.00 20.08
N THR A 209 24.98 1.01 20.65
CA THR A 209 24.83 0.52 22.03
C THR A 209 24.87 1.67 23.02
#